data_85b5e278f6af95457e265fd6565ef2b5
#
_entry.id   85b5e278f6af95457e265fd6565ef2b5
#
_cell.length_a   1.000
_cell.length_b   1.000
_cell.length_c   1.000
_cell.angle_alpha   90.00
_cell.angle_beta   90.00
_cell.angle_gamma   90.00
#
_symmetry.space_group_name_H-M   'P 1'
#
loop_
_entity.id
_entity.type
_entity.pdbx_description
1 polymer ?
#
loop_
_entity_poly.entity_id
_entity_poly.type
_entity_poly.pdbx_seq_one_letter_code
_entity_poly.pdbx_strand_id
1 'polypeptide(L)'
;MDESGPKTNVTEGGLLRPMLDIAWPLVVFQLLNVAYNVTDTIWLGHYSADAVGALSIAWPLIFLFISIAGGFNSAGAILVAQYTGADSEGSAGKVTGNQLVFVVGMATALGLAGFFLSDQLLALLPSSADTTARIIPMANDYMEVFYLGLPLLFSFFVFSSVMRGYGDTKTPMYVMAGSVGLNVVIDPILIFGFADNPLFAPPGLDVIGATLAELTAFGGFGIQGAAIATISSRGLAAVVGIGLLFFAGYGPDVRLEHLRPDFGVIRKMVDLGLPTTAEQSAAALGMITMTAMVSMFSPAVVAAYGLTNRIGTIVFLPSMGLGRATNTMVGQNLGAEKPDRAERATWVASKVIVGVLLVAGIVAFVFPEPIVGVFLGTGTEEAAVVLAFAATYLQVRAVEFAFMGVFQVMLGAFRGAGNTRTAMVLSVIALWLGRVPLVYLLAVDPGVLGVLGIWVGFAAGDVLGGIVAVLWFTRGTWKEAVIEETGPDSGPPAEPAEAVETD
;
A
#
# COMPACT_ATOMS: atom_id res chain seq x y z
N MET A 1 17.68 11.85 29.34
CA MET A 1 16.49 11.53 28.54
C MET A 1 17.03 11.23 27.18
N ASP A 2 16.84 10.00 26.73
CA ASP A 2 17.29 9.55 25.41
C ASP A 2 16.48 10.32 24.36
N GLU A 3 17.13 11.23 23.64
CA GLU A 3 16.48 12.13 22.66
C GLU A 3 16.12 11.45 21.34
N SER A 4 16.38 10.14 21.23
CA SER A 4 15.92 9.35 20.07
C SER A 4 14.43 9.07 20.19
N GLY A 5 13.64 9.48 19.18
CA GLY A 5 12.19 9.20 19.09
C GLY A 5 11.85 7.72 19.30
N PRO A 6 10.58 7.30 19.22
CA PRO A 6 10.09 5.99 19.64
C PRO A 6 10.55 4.82 18.73
N LYS A 7 11.86 4.73 18.47
CA LYS A 7 12.50 3.64 17.70
C LYS A 7 12.33 2.31 18.44
N THR A 8 11.75 1.31 17.77
CA THR A 8 11.66 -0.05 18.30
C THR A 8 12.95 -0.79 18.05
N ASN A 9 13.67 -1.18 19.11
CA ASN A 9 14.86 -2.03 18.97
C ASN A 9 14.45 -3.45 18.55
N VAL A 10 14.89 -3.89 17.36
CA VAL A 10 14.58 -5.21 16.80
C VAL A 10 15.81 -6.10 16.67
N THR A 11 17.00 -5.56 16.92
CA THR A 11 18.27 -6.29 16.78
C THR A 11 18.69 -7.00 18.07
N GLU A 12 17.98 -6.74 19.19
CA GLU A 12 18.27 -7.33 20.49
C GLU A 12 17.02 -7.82 21.21
N GLY A 13 17.17 -8.57 22.30
CA GLY A 13 16.07 -9.04 23.15
C GLY A 13 15.10 -10.02 22.48
N GLY A 14 13.84 -10.02 22.92
CA GLY A 14 12.78 -10.88 22.36
C GLY A 14 12.33 -10.42 20.96
N LEU A 15 11.68 -11.31 20.20
CA LEU A 15 11.25 -11.01 18.83
C LEU A 15 9.77 -10.62 18.74
N LEU A 16 8.92 -11.25 19.58
CA LEU A 16 7.45 -11.11 19.44
C LEU A 16 6.97 -9.70 19.74
N ARG A 17 7.41 -9.12 20.86
CA ARG A 17 6.94 -7.79 21.30
C ARG A 17 7.37 -6.69 20.30
N PRO A 18 8.65 -6.58 19.92
CA PRO A 18 9.04 -5.59 18.90
C PRO A 18 8.31 -5.77 17.56
N MET A 19 8.07 -7.01 17.16
CA MET A 19 7.31 -7.32 15.93
C MET A 19 5.88 -6.78 16.01
N LEU A 20 5.18 -7.03 17.11
CA LEU A 20 3.83 -6.52 17.31
C LEU A 20 3.82 -4.99 17.44
N ASP A 21 4.81 -4.41 18.12
CA ASP A 21 4.96 -2.95 18.27
C ASP A 21 5.14 -2.24 16.91
N ILE A 22 5.77 -2.90 15.93
CA ILE A 22 5.88 -2.40 14.55
C ILE A 22 4.59 -2.72 13.74
N ALA A 23 4.01 -3.91 13.90
CA ALA A 23 2.94 -4.38 13.03
C ALA A 23 1.60 -3.68 13.29
N TRP A 24 1.19 -3.50 14.57
CA TRP A 24 -0.14 -2.95 14.87
C TRP A 24 -0.33 -1.51 14.35
N PRO A 25 0.67 -0.59 14.42
CA PRO A 25 0.48 0.74 13.86
C PRO A 25 0.33 0.70 12.33
N LEU A 26 1.00 -0.26 11.65
CA LEU A 26 0.85 -0.45 10.22
C LEU A 26 -0.54 -0.95 9.83
N VAL A 27 -1.16 -1.80 10.64
CA VAL A 27 -2.54 -2.23 10.45
C VAL A 27 -3.49 -1.04 10.63
N VAL A 28 -3.32 -0.26 11.70
CA VAL A 28 -4.12 0.96 11.93
C VAL A 28 -3.93 1.97 10.81
N PHE A 29 -2.70 2.17 10.35
CA PHE A 29 -2.42 3.04 9.19
C PHE A 29 -3.21 2.62 7.95
N GLN A 30 -3.32 1.32 7.70
CA GLN A 30 -4.12 0.82 6.56
C GLN A 30 -5.62 0.99 6.79
N LEU A 31 -6.12 0.79 8.01
CA LEU A 31 -7.52 1.10 8.35
C LEU A 31 -7.83 2.58 8.16
N LEU A 32 -6.91 3.47 8.54
CA LEU A 32 -7.03 4.90 8.29
C LEU A 32 -7.07 5.23 6.79
N ASN A 33 -6.29 4.53 5.93
CA ASN A 33 -6.40 4.68 4.48
C ASN A 33 -7.78 4.24 3.95
N VAL A 34 -8.34 3.15 4.47
CA VAL A 34 -9.68 2.70 4.10
C VAL A 34 -10.72 3.73 4.53
N ALA A 35 -10.65 4.22 5.77
CA ALA A 35 -11.54 5.25 6.30
C ALA A 35 -11.49 6.53 5.45
N TYR A 36 -10.30 6.93 5.03
CA TYR A 36 -10.08 8.05 4.11
C TYR A 36 -10.89 7.91 2.82
N ASN A 37 -10.69 6.80 2.10
CA ASN A 37 -11.37 6.54 0.83
C ASN A 37 -12.91 6.41 1.00
N VAL A 38 -13.36 5.86 2.12
CA VAL A 38 -14.79 5.76 2.45
C VAL A 38 -15.38 7.16 2.68
N THR A 39 -14.67 8.03 3.39
CA THR A 39 -15.10 9.42 3.63
C THR A 39 -15.29 10.19 2.34
N ASP A 40 -14.29 10.18 1.44
CA ASP A 40 -14.38 10.81 0.12
C ASP A 40 -15.60 10.29 -0.65
N THR A 41 -15.81 8.97 -0.64
CA THR A 41 -16.95 8.35 -1.34
C THR A 41 -18.30 8.76 -0.74
N ILE A 42 -18.40 8.88 0.60
CA ILE A 42 -19.63 9.33 1.28
C ILE A 42 -19.96 10.75 0.89
N TRP A 43 -19.00 11.68 0.97
CA TRP A 43 -19.24 13.07 0.65
C TRP A 43 -19.57 13.28 -0.84
N LEU A 44 -18.84 12.61 -1.74
CA LEU A 44 -19.15 12.66 -3.17
C LEU A 44 -20.51 12.02 -3.48
N GLY A 45 -20.93 10.98 -2.74
CA GLY A 45 -22.26 10.38 -2.86
C GLY A 45 -23.39 11.33 -2.47
N HIS A 46 -23.16 12.20 -1.48
CA HIS A 46 -24.10 13.27 -1.14
C HIS A 46 -24.11 14.40 -2.19
N TYR A 47 -22.99 14.62 -2.87
CA TYR A 47 -22.89 15.64 -3.92
C TYR A 47 -23.64 15.21 -5.19
N SER A 48 -23.29 14.06 -5.78
CA SER A 48 -24.03 13.48 -6.91
C SER A 48 -23.62 12.03 -7.20
N ALA A 49 -24.54 11.25 -7.80
CA ALA A 49 -24.22 9.91 -8.28
C ALA A 49 -23.16 9.92 -9.39
N ASP A 50 -23.16 10.95 -10.24
CA ASP A 50 -22.18 11.14 -11.32
C ASP A 50 -20.76 11.35 -10.76
N ALA A 51 -20.64 12.06 -9.63
CA ALA A 51 -19.34 12.25 -8.97
C ALA A 51 -18.74 10.93 -8.43
N VAL A 52 -19.58 10.05 -7.88
CA VAL A 52 -19.13 8.69 -7.49
C VAL A 52 -18.72 7.88 -8.71
N GLY A 53 -19.45 8.01 -9.81
CA GLY A 53 -19.12 7.41 -11.11
C GLY A 53 -17.77 7.93 -11.63
N ALA A 54 -17.53 9.23 -11.55
CA ALA A 54 -16.29 9.88 -11.95
C ALA A 54 -15.09 9.40 -11.13
N LEU A 55 -15.24 9.31 -9.79
CA LEU A 55 -14.22 8.77 -8.92
C LEU A 55 -13.88 7.31 -9.26
N SER A 56 -14.91 6.51 -9.60
CA SER A 56 -14.72 5.10 -9.96
C SER A 56 -13.93 4.93 -11.27
N ILE A 57 -14.02 5.88 -12.20
CA ILE A 57 -13.26 5.92 -13.45
C ILE A 57 -11.85 6.48 -13.22
N ALA A 58 -11.72 7.55 -12.42
CA ALA A 58 -10.46 8.22 -12.16
C ALA A 58 -9.48 7.35 -11.33
N TRP A 59 -10.02 6.64 -10.33
CA TRP A 59 -9.19 5.93 -9.34
C TRP A 59 -8.25 4.86 -9.92
N PRO A 60 -8.65 3.98 -10.86
CA PRO A 60 -7.72 3.02 -11.47
C PRO A 60 -6.55 3.69 -12.21
N LEU A 61 -6.79 4.82 -12.88
CA LEU A 61 -5.75 5.57 -13.57
C LEU A 61 -4.79 6.24 -12.59
N ILE A 62 -5.29 6.86 -11.54
CA ILE A 62 -4.50 7.44 -10.45
C ILE A 62 -3.68 6.34 -9.74
N PHE A 63 -4.30 5.18 -9.48
CA PHE A 63 -3.63 4.06 -8.83
C PHE A 63 -2.44 3.51 -9.63
N LEU A 64 -2.50 3.57 -10.96
CA LEU A 64 -1.37 3.22 -11.82
C LEU A 64 -0.14 4.07 -11.48
N PHE A 65 -0.30 5.38 -11.34
CA PHE A 65 0.79 6.29 -10.99
C PHE A 65 1.29 6.06 -9.56
N ILE A 66 0.37 5.82 -8.62
CA ILE A 66 0.72 5.48 -7.23
C ILE A 66 1.53 4.17 -7.16
N SER A 67 1.17 3.17 -7.96
CA SER A 67 1.86 1.87 -7.99
C SER A 67 3.31 1.98 -8.43
N ILE A 68 3.60 2.86 -9.40
CA ILE A 68 4.97 3.12 -9.86
C ILE A 68 5.84 3.62 -8.71
N ALA A 69 5.36 4.59 -7.94
CA ALA A 69 6.12 5.13 -6.81
C ALA A 69 6.15 4.18 -5.60
N GLY A 70 5.18 3.31 -5.46
CA GLY A 70 5.11 2.34 -4.36
C GLY A 70 6.33 1.43 -4.29
N GLY A 71 6.86 1.01 -5.44
CA GLY A 71 8.08 0.20 -5.53
C GLY A 71 9.32 0.94 -5.02
N PHE A 72 9.50 2.19 -5.41
CA PHE A 72 10.64 3.01 -4.97
C PHE A 72 10.56 3.41 -3.50
N ASN A 73 9.36 3.62 -2.97
CA ASN A 73 9.14 3.79 -1.53
C ASN A 73 9.55 2.55 -0.73
N SER A 74 9.29 1.35 -1.27
CA SER A 74 9.74 0.10 -0.66
C SER A 74 11.27 -0.02 -0.65
N ALA A 75 11.92 0.35 -1.75
CA ALA A 75 13.39 0.33 -1.87
C ALA A 75 14.07 1.21 -0.81
N GLY A 76 13.57 2.43 -0.61
CA GLY A 76 14.08 3.31 0.45
C GLY A 76 13.91 2.73 1.85
N ALA A 77 12.74 2.16 2.16
CA ALA A 77 12.51 1.51 3.44
C ALA A 77 13.47 0.34 3.70
N ILE A 78 13.81 -0.44 2.66
CA ILE A 78 14.76 -1.57 2.74
C ILE A 78 16.16 -1.05 3.08
N LEU A 79 16.65 -0.06 2.32
CA LEU A 79 17.98 0.51 2.52
C LEU A 79 18.10 1.19 3.89
N VAL A 80 17.11 2.00 4.28
CA VAL A 80 17.07 2.64 5.60
C VAL A 80 17.08 1.57 6.70
N ALA A 81 16.32 0.48 6.56
CA ALA A 81 16.29 -0.59 7.56
C ALA A 81 17.67 -1.25 7.72
N GLN A 82 18.35 -1.55 6.61
CA GLN A 82 19.68 -2.19 6.66
C GLN A 82 20.75 -1.24 7.24
N TYR A 83 20.80 0.02 6.81
CA TYR A 83 21.72 1.01 7.38
C TYR A 83 21.44 1.32 8.84
N THR A 84 20.16 1.37 9.25
CA THR A 84 19.79 1.51 10.67
C THR A 84 20.25 0.31 11.50
N GLY A 85 20.16 -0.89 10.93
CA GLY A 85 20.67 -2.12 11.58
C GLY A 85 22.18 -2.15 11.71
N ALA A 86 22.90 -1.57 10.76
CA ALA A 86 24.36 -1.41 10.75
C ALA A 86 24.84 -0.24 11.61
N ASP A 87 23.97 0.41 12.40
CA ASP A 87 24.25 1.61 13.18
C ASP A 87 24.86 2.76 12.36
N SER A 88 24.57 2.80 11.05
CA SER A 88 25.06 3.82 10.11
C SER A 88 23.98 4.88 9.84
N GLU A 89 23.67 5.70 10.84
CA GLU A 89 22.60 6.71 10.77
C GLU A 89 22.83 7.76 9.66
N GLY A 90 24.10 8.17 9.43
CA GLY A 90 24.45 9.07 8.35
C GLY A 90 24.14 8.51 6.96
N SER A 91 24.41 7.20 6.75
CA SER A 91 24.06 6.53 5.49
C SER A 91 22.55 6.36 5.33
N ALA A 92 21.83 6.05 6.42
CA ALA A 92 20.37 6.02 6.43
C ALA A 92 19.78 7.41 6.11
N GLY A 93 20.36 8.48 6.67
CA GLY A 93 20.00 9.88 6.36
C GLY A 93 20.27 10.22 4.90
N LYS A 94 21.42 9.82 4.35
CA LYS A 94 21.76 10.03 2.94
C LYS A 94 20.78 9.32 2.00
N VAL A 95 20.41 8.07 2.31
CA VAL A 95 19.37 7.34 1.58
C VAL A 95 18.03 8.09 1.63
N THR A 96 17.64 8.57 2.81
CA THR A 96 16.40 9.33 3.00
C THR A 96 16.35 10.60 2.16
N GLY A 97 17.42 11.41 2.18
CA GLY A 97 17.50 12.63 1.39
C GLY A 97 17.44 12.35 -0.11
N ASN A 98 18.20 11.35 -0.58
CA ASN A 98 18.18 10.93 -1.99
C ASN A 98 16.83 10.34 -2.41
N GLN A 99 16.16 9.57 -1.52
CA GLN A 99 14.83 9.04 -1.78
C GLN A 99 13.82 10.18 -1.95
N LEU A 100 13.87 11.19 -1.09
CA LEU A 100 12.98 12.33 -1.17
C LEU A 100 13.14 13.06 -2.52
N VAL A 101 14.38 13.39 -2.91
CA VAL A 101 14.65 14.08 -4.18
C VAL A 101 14.24 13.23 -5.39
N PHE A 102 14.61 11.96 -5.41
CA PHE A 102 14.30 11.05 -6.51
C PHE A 102 12.80 10.82 -6.67
N VAL A 103 12.10 10.47 -5.57
CA VAL A 103 10.67 10.13 -5.62
C VAL A 103 9.82 11.36 -5.87
N VAL A 104 10.15 12.52 -5.27
CA VAL A 104 9.43 13.78 -5.53
C VAL A 104 9.68 14.27 -6.96
N GLY A 105 10.91 14.17 -7.46
CA GLY A 105 11.24 14.49 -8.86
C GLY A 105 10.47 13.60 -9.84
N MET A 106 10.43 12.30 -9.59
CA MET A 106 9.64 11.35 -10.37
C MET A 106 8.13 11.64 -10.28
N ALA A 107 7.62 11.92 -9.08
CA ALA A 107 6.21 12.26 -8.86
C ALA A 107 5.82 13.55 -9.60
N THR A 108 6.73 14.54 -9.64
CA THR A 108 6.52 15.77 -10.41
C THR A 108 6.46 15.48 -11.93
N ALA A 109 7.38 14.67 -12.43
CA ALA A 109 7.39 14.29 -13.85
C ALA A 109 6.13 13.50 -14.24
N LEU A 110 5.76 12.51 -13.41
CA LEU A 110 4.52 11.72 -13.58
C LEU A 110 3.27 12.58 -13.43
N GLY A 111 3.24 13.49 -12.46
CA GLY A 111 2.13 14.39 -12.24
C GLY A 111 1.90 15.33 -13.41
N LEU A 112 2.96 15.94 -13.94
CA LEU A 112 2.87 16.76 -15.15
C LEU A 112 2.44 15.93 -16.36
N ALA A 113 3.02 14.75 -16.56
CA ALA A 113 2.60 13.85 -17.62
C ALA A 113 1.11 13.46 -17.49
N GLY A 114 0.65 13.10 -16.29
CA GLY A 114 -0.75 12.78 -16.00
C GLY A 114 -1.67 13.97 -16.26
N PHE A 115 -1.29 15.16 -15.83
CA PHE A 115 -2.04 16.40 -16.05
C PHE A 115 -2.25 16.69 -17.54
N PHE A 116 -1.19 16.65 -18.35
CA PHE A 116 -1.29 16.92 -19.78
C PHE A 116 -1.90 15.77 -20.60
N LEU A 117 -1.91 14.56 -20.08
CA LEU A 117 -2.42 13.37 -20.78
C LEU A 117 -3.75 12.87 -20.21
N SER A 118 -4.36 13.56 -19.24
CA SER A 118 -5.59 13.09 -18.56
C SER A 118 -6.73 12.86 -19.53
N ASP A 119 -6.99 13.80 -20.46
CA ASP A 119 -8.01 13.67 -21.50
C ASP A 119 -7.77 12.47 -22.41
N GLN A 120 -6.52 12.26 -22.84
CA GLN A 120 -6.14 11.14 -23.70
C GLN A 120 -6.26 9.80 -22.99
N LEU A 121 -5.89 9.76 -21.70
CA LEU A 121 -6.05 8.56 -20.87
C LEU A 121 -7.52 8.18 -20.69
N LEU A 122 -8.39 9.16 -20.45
CA LEU A 122 -9.82 8.96 -20.34
C LEU A 122 -10.45 8.56 -21.68
N ALA A 123 -9.98 9.12 -22.79
CA ALA A 123 -10.46 8.77 -24.14
C ALA A 123 -10.14 7.33 -24.56
N LEU A 124 -9.17 6.66 -23.91
CA LEU A 124 -8.87 5.24 -24.13
C LEU A 124 -9.92 4.32 -23.49
N LEU A 125 -10.72 4.82 -22.57
CA LEU A 125 -11.73 4.02 -21.88
C LEU A 125 -13.00 3.90 -22.73
N PRO A 126 -13.49 2.67 -22.98
CA PRO A 126 -14.77 2.49 -23.65
C PRO A 126 -15.89 3.06 -22.77
N SER A 127 -16.63 4.03 -23.28
CA SER A 127 -17.71 4.69 -22.56
C SER A 127 -18.92 4.92 -23.45
N SER A 128 -20.13 4.96 -22.86
CA SER A 128 -21.35 5.37 -23.56
C SER A 128 -21.33 6.88 -23.81
N ALA A 129 -22.15 7.35 -24.75
CA ALA A 129 -22.27 8.78 -25.03
C ALA A 129 -22.71 9.60 -23.79
N ASP A 130 -23.61 9.06 -22.97
CA ASP A 130 -24.06 9.69 -21.72
C ASP A 130 -22.93 9.76 -20.69
N THR A 131 -22.19 8.67 -20.49
CA THR A 131 -21.00 8.66 -19.62
C THR A 131 -19.96 9.67 -20.07
N THR A 132 -19.70 9.74 -21.38
CA THR A 132 -18.73 10.67 -21.96
C THR A 132 -19.15 12.13 -21.74
N ALA A 133 -20.45 12.41 -21.82
CA ALA A 133 -20.96 13.79 -21.68
C ALA A 133 -21.01 14.26 -20.22
N ARG A 134 -21.30 13.37 -19.25
CA ARG A 134 -21.59 13.74 -17.85
C ARG A 134 -20.50 13.38 -16.88
N ILE A 135 -19.92 12.19 -16.99
CA ILE A 135 -19.02 11.61 -15.99
C ILE A 135 -17.55 11.86 -16.33
N ILE A 136 -17.16 11.74 -17.61
CA ILE A 136 -15.76 11.92 -18.04
C ILE A 136 -15.22 13.31 -17.70
N PRO A 137 -15.94 14.43 -17.92
CA PRO A 137 -15.46 15.76 -17.53
C PRO A 137 -15.18 15.85 -16.02
N MET A 138 -16.08 15.31 -15.19
CA MET A 138 -15.90 15.30 -13.74
C MET A 138 -14.69 14.42 -13.31
N ALA A 139 -14.47 13.30 -13.99
CA ALA A 139 -13.29 12.46 -13.77
C ALA A 139 -12.00 13.21 -14.13
N ASN A 140 -12.01 13.95 -15.26
CA ASN A 140 -10.86 14.77 -15.66
C ASN A 140 -10.57 15.88 -14.65
N ASP A 141 -11.57 16.62 -14.22
CA ASP A 141 -11.46 17.67 -13.20
C ASP A 141 -10.80 17.14 -11.91
N TYR A 142 -11.22 15.97 -11.45
CA TYR A 142 -10.63 15.31 -10.28
C TYR A 142 -9.17 14.91 -10.52
N MET A 143 -8.89 14.29 -11.69
CA MET A 143 -7.57 13.76 -12.03
C MET A 143 -6.54 14.86 -12.20
N GLU A 144 -6.88 15.97 -12.86
CA GLU A 144 -5.97 17.10 -13.04
C GLU A 144 -5.46 17.64 -11.72
N VAL A 145 -6.36 17.90 -10.78
CA VAL A 145 -5.98 18.36 -9.43
C VAL A 145 -5.13 17.31 -8.72
N PHE A 146 -5.52 16.04 -8.80
CA PHE A 146 -4.82 14.95 -8.13
C PHE A 146 -3.39 14.76 -8.67
N TYR A 147 -3.21 14.83 -9.99
CA TYR A 147 -1.91 14.71 -10.63
C TYR A 147 -0.95 15.82 -10.24
N LEU A 148 -1.42 17.06 -10.16
CA LEU A 148 -0.61 18.18 -9.68
C LEU A 148 -0.23 18.02 -8.20
N GLY A 149 -1.03 17.32 -7.42
CA GLY A 149 -0.77 17.01 -6.01
C GLY A 149 0.14 15.81 -5.75
N LEU A 150 0.49 15.02 -6.77
CA LEU A 150 1.32 13.82 -6.60
C LEU A 150 2.64 14.07 -5.85
N PRO A 151 3.40 15.15 -6.07
CA PRO A 151 4.63 15.41 -5.32
C PRO A 151 4.41 15.50 -3.81
N LEU A 152 3.32 16.09 -3.37
CA LEU A 152 2.96 16.17 -1.94
C LEU A 152 2.57 14.80 -1.38
N LEU A 153 1.75 14.06 -2.11
CA LEU A 153 1.34 12.71 -1.74
C LEU A 153 2.55 11.78 -1.59
N PHE A 154 3.47 11.82 -2.55
CA PHE A 154 4.65 10.98 -2.52
C PHE A 154 5.66 11.39 -1.48
N SER A 155 5.77 12.67 -1.15
CA SER A 155 6.55 13.16 -0.01
C SER A 155 6.08 12.53 1.31
N PHE A 156 4.77 12.43 1.51
CA PHE A 156 4.21 11.72 2.68
C PHE A 156 4.53 10.21 2.65
N PHE A 157 4.46 9.58 1.48
CA PHE A 157 4.82 8.17 1.35
C PHE A 157 6.31 7.92 1.61
N VAL A 158 7.21 8.82 1.19
CA VAL A 158 8.64 8.76 1.53
C VAL A 158 8.83 8.85 3.04
N PHE A 159 8.26 9.87 3.68
CA PHE A 159 8.29 9.98 5.14
C PHE A 159 7.85 8.69 5.83
N SER A 160 6.67 8.17 5.47
CA SER A 160 6.13 6.96 6.05
C SER A 160 7.01 5.72 5.81
N SER A 161 7.63 5.61 4.63
CA SER A 161 8.49 4.47 4.29
C SER A 161 9.83 4.51 5.03
N VAL A 162 10.42 5.69 5.15
CA VAL A 162 11.66 5.94 5.90
C VAL A 162 11.48 5.62 7.39
N MET A 163 10.44 6.18 8.01
CA MET A 163 10.15 5.94 9.43
C MET A 163 9.91 4.46 9.71
N ARG A 164 9.20 3.75 8.80
CA ARG A 164 9.02 2.31 8.89
C ARG A 164 10.36 1.55 8.82
N GLY A 165 11.23 1.91 7.87
CA GLY A 165 12.59 1.32 7.76
C GLY A 165 13.42 1.56 9.02
N TYR A 166 13.31 2.75 9.59
CA TYR A 166 13.97 3.15 10.84
C TYR A 166 13.46 2.39 12.07
N GLY A 167 12.23 1.82 11.99
CA GLY A 167 11.58 1.08 13.07
C GLY A 167 10.59 1.89 13.90
N ASP A 168 10.26 3.11 13.48
CA ASP A 168 9.16 3.90 14.03
C ASP A 168 7.96 3.87 13.10
N THR A 169 6.96 3.09 13.45
CA THR A 169 5.69 2.99 12.71
C THR A 169 4.56 3.77 13.37
N LYS A 170 4.75 4.22 14.62
CA LYS A 170 3.75 4.97 15.38
C LYS A 170 3.66 6.41 14.90
N THR A 171 4.78 7.07 14.69
CA THR A 171 4.81 8.47 14.23
C THR A 171 4.08 8.65 12.89
N PRO A 172 4.35 7.86 11.82
CA PRO A 172 3.57 7.94 10.58
C PRO A 172 2.09 7.62 10.77
N MET A 173 1.74 6.70 11.67
CA MET A 173 0.34 6.38 11.99
C MET A 173 -0.38 7.60 12.61
N TYR A 174 0.25 8.31 13.55
CA TYR A 174 -0.35 9.51 14.16
C TYR A 174 -0.48 10.66 13.16
N VAL A 175 0.55 10.88 12.33
CA VAL A 175 0.50 11.90 11.26
C VAL A 175 -0.61 11.55 10.26
N MET A 176 -0.76 10.27 9.91
CA MET A 176 -1.86 9.79 9.07
C MET A 176 -3.22 10.00 9.72
N ALA A 177 -3.37 9.72 11.02
CA ALA A 177 -4.62 9.95 11.74
C ALA A 177 -5.01 11.43 11.73
N GLY A 178 -4.04 12.32 11.93
CA GLY A 178 -4.25 13.77 11.80
C GLY A 178 -4.69 14.17 10.38
N SER A 179 -4.06 13.59 9.34
CA SER A 179 -4.43 13.82 7.94
C SER A 179 -5.87 13.36 7.64
N VAL A 180 -6.27 12.17 8.13
CA VAL A 180 -7.64 11.67 7.97
C VAL A 180 -8.64 12.57 8.69
N GLY A 181 -8.35 12.96 9.94
CA GLY A 181 -9.22 13.85 10.70
C GLY A 181 -9.41 15.20 10.01
N LEU A 182 -8.33 15.74 9.44
CA LEU A 182 -8.37 17.00 8.66
C LEU A 182 -9.20 16.83 7.38
N ASN A 183 -9.00 15.72 6.64
CA ASN A 183 -9.76 15.44 5.42
C ASN A 183 -11.26 15.31 5.69
N VAL A 184 -11.67 14.57 6.72
CA VAL A 184 -13.09 14.42 7.12
C VAL A 184 -13.77 15.78 7.28
N VAL A 185 -13.04 16.79 7.77
CA VAL A 185 -13.57 18.15 8.00
C VAL A 185 -13.50 19.03 6.74
N ILE A 186 -12.36 18.98 6.02
CA ILE A 186 -12.11 19.86 4.87
C ILE A 186 -12.90 19.39 3.63
N ASP A 187 -13.07 18.09 3.46
CA ASP A 187 -13.75 17.49 2.30
C ASP A 187 -15.14 18.11 2.05
N PRO A 188 -16.08 18.06 3.02
CA PRO A 188 -17.39 18.63 2.80
C PRO A 188 -17.35 20.15 2.59
N ILE A 189 -16.40 20.86 3.21
CA ILE A 189 -16.27 22.30 3.01
C ILE A 189 -15.83 22.62 1.58
N LEU A 190 -14.83 21.89 1.05
CA LEU A 190 -14.34 22.14 -0.31
C LEU A 190 -15.28 21.60 -1.39
N ILE A 191 -16.05 20.55 -1.11
CA ILE A 191 -17.03 20.00 -2.05
C ILE A 191 -18.26 20.89 -2.14
N PHE A 192 -18.90 21.24 -1.02
CA PHE A 192 -20.20 21.90 -0.98
C PHE A 192 -20.12 23.42 -0.72
N GLY A 193 -18.97 23.95 -0.27
CA GLY A 193 -18.90 25.29 0.30
C GLY A 193 -19.50 25.33 1.70
N PHE A 194 -20.15 26.45 2.06
CA PHE A 194 -20.73 26.61 3.40
C PHE A 194 -22.27 26.62 3.41
N ALA A 195 -22.94 27.01 2.31
CA ALA A 195 -24.38 27.24 2.29
C ALA A 195 -25.22 25.98 2.44
N ASP A 196 -24.99 24.97 1.56
CA ASP A 196 -25.76 23.73 1.49
C ASP A 196 -24.91 22.51 1.94
N ASN A 197 -24.08 22.74 2.95
CA ASN A 197 -23.12 21.74 3.38
C ASN A 197 -23.72 20.80 4.43
N PRO A 198 -23.76 19.48 4.18
CA PRO A 198 -24.28 18.49 5.13
C PRO A 198 -23.58 18.51 6.50
N LEU A 199 -22.32 19.00 6.58
CA LEU A 199 -21.59 19.14 7.83
C LEU A 199 -22.30 20.13 8.79
N PHE A 200 -22.97 21.13 8.26
CA PHE A 200 -23.68 22.15 9.03
C PHE A 200 -25.19 21.87 9.17
N ALA A 201 -25.67 20.70 8.69
CA ALA A 201 -27.08 20.33 8.82
C ALA A 201 -27.58 20.12 10.28
N PRO A 202 -26.75 19.69 11.28
CA PRO A 202 -27.20 19.57 12.66
C PRO A 202 -27.62 20.92 13.25
N PRO A 203 -28.69 20.96 14.10
CA PRO A 203 -29.17 22.16 14.73
C PRO A 203 -28.10 22.94 15.50
N GLY A 204 -27.99 24.24 15.24
CA GLY A 204 -26.99 25.13 15.82
C GLY A 204 -25.70 25.28 15.00
N LEU A 205 -25.37 24.32 14.12
CA LEU A 205 -24.29 24.46 13.15
C LEU A 205 -24.76 25.13 11.85
N ASP A 206 -26.04 25.07 11.55
CA ASP A 206 -26.69 25.75 10.41
C ASP A 206 -26.47 27.27 10.40
N VAL A 207 -26.53 27.90 11.58
CA VAL A 207 -26.24 29.33 11.74
C VAL A 207 -24.78 29.62 11.40
N ILE A 208 -23.86 28.74 11.80
CA ILE A 208 -22.43 28.91 11.50
C ILE A 208 -22.20 28.78 9.99
N GLY A 209 -22.79 27.75 9.36
CA GLY A 209 -22.73 27.55 7.91
C GLY A 209 -23.26 28.75 7.14
N ALA A 210 -24.45 29.24 7.48
CA ALA A 210 -25.05 30.42 6.86
C ALA A 210 -24.19 31.68 7.02
N THR A 211 -23.68 31.95 8.23
CA THR A 211 -22.81 33.09 8.48
C THR A 211 -21.51 33.01 7.66
N LEU A 212 -20.87 31.84 7.59
CA LEU A 212 -19.67 31.64 6.80
C LEU A 212 -19.94 31.76 5.29
N ALA A 213 -21.10 31.31 4.83
CA ALA A 213 -21.53 31.46 3.43
C ALA A 213 -21.70 32.93 3.06
N GLU A 214 -22.32 33.73 3.94
CA GLU A 214 -22.48 35.20 3.73
C GLU A 214 -21.13 35.92 3.73
N LEU A 215 -20.22 35.53 4.64
CA LEU A 215 -18.92 36.19 4.78
C LEU A 215 -17.95 35.86 3.64
N THR A 216 -17.98 34.64 3.12
CA THR A 216 -16.97 34.13 2.16
C THR A 216 -17.48 34.06 0.73
N ALA A 217 -18.81 33.99 0.54
CA ALA A 217 -19.46 33.66 -0.74
C ALA A 217 -18.91 32.39 -1.42
N PHE A 218 -18.32 31.48 -0.62
CA PHE A 218 -17.71 30.26 -1.12
C PHE A 218 -18.74 29.14 -1.33
N GLY A 219 -18.99 28.78 -2.61
CA GLY A 219 -19.96 27.76 -3.02
C GLY A 219 -19.40 26.35 -3.22
N GLY A 220 -18.13 26.10 -2.86
CA GLY A 220 -17.46 24.81 -3.08
C GLY A 220 -16.91 24.64 -4.49
N PHE A 221 -16.08 23.61 -4.64
CA PHE A 221 -15.44 23.24 -5.91
C PHE A 221 -15.98 21.91 -6.48
N GLY A 222 -17.06 21.36 -5.90
CA GLY A 222 -17.61 20.08 -6.33
C GLY A 222 -16.58 18.94 -6.23
N ILE A 223 -16.47 18.14 -7.29
CA ILE A 223 -15.56 17.00 -7.30
C ILE A 223 -14.06 17.40 -7.21
N GLN A 224 -13.69 18.56 -7.77
CA GLN A 224 -12.33 19.11 -7.60
C GLN A 224 -12.03 19.39 -6.13
N GLY A 225 -13.06 19.80 -5.36
CA GLY A 225 -12.96 20.01 -3.91
C GLY A 225 -12.48 18.78 -3.16
N ALA A 226 -12.97 17.59 -3.50
CA ALA A 226 -12.52 16.33 -2.93
C ALA A 226 -11.03 16.06 -3.24
N ALA A 227 -10.60 16.29 -4.49
CA ALA A 227 -9.18 16.14 -4.85
C ALA A 227 -8.29 17.14 -4.09
N ILE A 228 -8.72 18.41 -3.98
CA ILE A 228 -7.99 19.45 -3.23
C ILE A 228 -7.90 19.09 -1.75
N ALA A 229 -8.98 18.61 -1.13
CA ALA A 229 -9.00 18.20 0.27
C ALA A 229 -8.03 17.04 0.52
N THR A 230 -8.06 16.02 -0.36
CA THR A 230 -7.14 14.88 -0.33
C THR A 230 -5.69 15.33 -0.41
N ILE A 231 -5.35 16.14 -1.40
CA ILE A 231 -3.97 16.60 -1.60
C ILE A 231 -3.53 17.55 -0.49
N SER A 232 -4.41 18.43 -0.02
CA SER A 232 -4.09 19.38 1.05
C SER A 232 -3.83 18.68 2.39
N SER A 233 -4.68 17.72 2.77
CA SER A 233 -4.52 16.97 4.02
C SER A 233 -3.29 16.06 4.00
N ARG A 234 -3.00 15.40 2.86
CA ARG A 234 -1.77 14.62 2.66
C ARG A 234 -0.54 15.51 2.54
N GLY A 235 -0.67 16.66 1.88
CA GLY A 235 0.40 17.64 1.76
C GLY A 235 0.80 18.21 3.12
N LEU A 236 -0.17 18.54 3.98
CA LEU A 236 0.13 18.97 5.34
C LEU A 236 0.81 17.85 6.14
N ALA A 237 0.34 16.60 6.00
CA ALA A 237 1.00 15.45 6.61
C ALA A 237 2.44 15.28 6.09
N ALA A 238 2.70 15.54 4.81
CA ALA A 238 4.05 15.52 4.25
C ALA A 238 4.92 16.64 4.85
N VAL A 239 4.40 17.87 4.96
CA VAL A 239 5.13 18.99 5.58
C VAL A 239 5.47 18.69 7.04
N VAL A 240 4.50 18.18 7.80
CA VAL A 240 4.73 17.77 9.20
C VAL A 240 5.77 16.63 9.25
N GLY A 241 5.62 15.59 8.43
CA GLY A 241 6.53 14.45 8.40
C GLY A 241 7.97 14.83 8.02
N ILE A 242 8.13 15.66 6.98
CA ILE A 242 9.44 16.17 6.57
C ILE A 242 10.02 17.08 7.67
N GLY A 243 9.19 17.90 8.29
CA GLY A 243 9.59 18.74 9.43
C GLY A 243 10.11 17.90 10.61
N LEU A 244 9.46 16.78 10.92
CA LEU A 244 9.92 15.85 11.94
C LEU A 244 11.28 15.23 11.60
N LEU A 245 11.51 14.85 10.32
CA LEU A 245 12.79 14.29 9.87
C LEU A 245 13.94 15.28 9.92
N PHE A 246 13.74 16.54 9.49
CA PHE A 246 14.83 17.50 9.35
C PHE A 246 15.08 18.34 10.58
N PHE A 247 14.06 18.60 11.40
CA PHE A 247 14.17 19.61 12.48
C PHE A 247 13.88 19.07 13.88
N ALA A 248 13.20 17.94 14.00
CA ALA A 248 12.77 17.43 15.30
C ALA A 248 13.53 16.15 15.74
N GLY A 249 14.50 15.67 14.95
CA GLY A 249 15.30 14.49 15.29
C GLY A 249 14.52 13.16 15.30
N TYR A 250 13.36 13.11 14.62
CA TYR A 250 12.63 11.86 14.43
C TYR A 250 13.14 11.13 13.19
N GLY A 251 13.49 9.85 13.33
CA GLY A 251 14.02 9.06 12.23
C GLY A 251 15.55 9.12 12.10
N PRO A 252 16.11 8.74 10.92
CA PRO A 252 17.56 8.82 10.67
C PRO A 252 18.04 10.27 10.62
N ASP A 253 19.36 10.49 10.85
CA ASP A 253 19.98 11.83 10.79
C ASP A 253 19.97 12.38 9.36
N VAL A 254 18.92 13.11 9.02
CA VAL A 254 18.74 13.71 7.69
C VAL A 254 19.22 15.16 7.68
N ARG A 255 20.18 15.48 6.81
CA ARG A 255 20.75 16.80 6.64
C ARG A 255 20.44 17.37 5.26
N LEU A 256 20.46 18.70 5.12
CA LEU A 256 20.21 19.35 3.83
C LEU A 256 21.24 18.93 2.75
N GLU A 257 22.46 18.60 3.14
CA GLU A 257 23.49 18.08 2.22
C GLU A 257 23.10 16.73 1.59
N HIS A 258 22.26 15.92 2.29
CA HIS A 258 21.75 14.64 1.80
C HIS A 258 20.73 14.80 0.66
N LEU A 259 20.23 15.99 0.40
CA LEU A 259 19.38 16.30 -0.74
C LEU A 259 20.18 16.41 -2.07
N ARG A 260 21.52 16.40 -2.02
CA ARG A 260 22.32 16.34 -3.24
C ARG A 260 22.21 14.93 -3.83
N PRO A 261 21.81 14.82 -5.11
CA PRO A 261 21.64 13.52 -5.75
C PRO A 261 22.95 12.72 -5.79
N ASP A 262 22.91 11.52 -5.22
CA ASP A 262 23.97 10.53 -5.35
C ASP A 262 23.48 9.40 -6.27
N PHE A 263 24.05 9.33 -7.46
CA PHE A 263 23.63 8.35 -8.47
C PHE A 263 23.87 6.91 -8.05
N GLY A 264 24.84 6.63 -7.15
CA GLY A 264 25.06 5.31 -6.59
C GLY A 264 23.90 4.87 -5.70
N VAL A 265 23.42 5.76 -4.83
CA VAL A 265 22.24 5.52 -3.98
C VAL A 265 20.98 5.39 -4.84
N ILE A 266 20.78 6.29 -5.80
CA ILE A 266 19.62 6.27 -6.71
C ILE A 266 19.59 4.96 -7.51
N ARG A 267 20.74 4.50 -8.02
CA ARG A 267 20.83 3.23 -8.73
C ARG A 267 20.43 2.04 -7.85
N LYS A 268 20.92 1.98 -6.60
CA LYS A 268 20.49 0.94 -5.64
C LYS A 268 18.97 0.99 -5.41
N MET A 269 18.38 2.19 -5.30
CA MET A 269 16.92 2.35 -5.18
C MET A 269 16.18 1.86 -6.43
N VAL A 270 16.70 2.11 -7.63
CA VAL A 270 16.11 1.64 -8.87
C VAL A 270 16.21 0.12 -8.98
N ASP A 271 17.36 -0.46 -8.67
CA ASP A 271 17.59 -1.91 -8.71
C ASP A 271 16.67 -2.69 -7.75
N LEU A 272 16.32 -2.11 -6.59
CA LEU A 272 15.39 -2.68 -5.61
C LEU A 272 13.93 -2.33 -5.91
N GLY A 273 13.68 -1.11 -6.40
CA GLY A 273 12.33 -0.58 -6.61
C GLY A 273 11.68 -1.10 -7.88
N LEU A 274 12.43 -1.28 -8.96
CA LEU A 274 11.87 -1.71 -10.25
C LEU A 274 11.22 -3.10 -10.17
N PRO A 275 11.84 -4.13 -9.55
CA PRO A 275 11.16 -5.41 -9.37
C PRO A 275 9.89 -5.29 -8.52
N THR A 276 9.92 -4.45 -7.48
CA THR A 276 8.73 -4.24 -6.63
C THR A 276 7.61 -3.51 -7.39
N THR A 277 7.94 -2.56 -8.25
CA THR A 277 6.98 -1.91 -9.16
C THR A 277 6.38 -2.92 -10.14
N ALA A 278 7.23 -3.75 -10.75
CA ALA A 278 6.77 -4.80 -11.66
C ALA A 278 5.86 -5.82 -10.95
N GLU A 279 6.18 -6.19 -9.72
CA GLU A 279 5.35 -7.04 -8.88
C GLU A 279 3.94 -6.45 -8.65
N GLN A 280 3.87 -5.17 -8.27
CA GLN A 280 2.59 -4.48 -8.04
C GLN A 280 1.78 -4.34 -9.33
N SER A 281 2.44 -4.03 -10.44
CA SER A 281 1.80 -3.94 -11.76
C SER A 281 1.26 -5.32 -12.20
N ALA A 282 2.03 -6.38 -12.01
CA ALA A 282 1.59 -7.75 -12.31
C ALA A 282 0.39 -8.16 -11.44
N ALA A 283 0.35 -7.76 -10.17
CA ALA A 283 -0.78 -8.00 -9.28
C ALA A 283 -2.04 -7.25 -9.74
N ALA A 284 -1.91 -5.98 -10.16
CA ALA A 284 -3.01 -5.19 -10.69
C ALA A 284 -3.58 -5.80 -11.98
N LEU A 285 -2.72 -6.20 -12.92
CA LEU A 285 -3.14 -6.89 -14.14
C LEU A 285 -3.82 -8.23 -13.83
N GLY A 286 -3.31 -8.98 -12.85
CA GLY A 286 -3.93 -10.22 -12.41
C GLY A 286 -5.34 -10.01 -11.84
N MET A 287 -5.53 -8.92 -11.09
CA MET A 287 -6.85 -8.56 -10.56
C MET A 287 -7.84 -8.24 -11.69
N ILE A 288 -7.41 -7.49 -12.71
CA ILE A 288 -8.23 -7.19 -13.90
C ILE A 288 -8.58 -8.49 -14.64
N THR A 289 -7.61 -9.37 -14.85
CA THR A 289 -7.81 -10.67 -15.53
C THR A 289 -8.80 -11.55 -14.76
N MET A 290 -8.67 -11.63 -13.43
CA MET A 290 -9.61 -12.35 -12.58
C MET A 290 -11.03 -11.80 -12.69
N THR A 291 -11.18 -10.46 -12.61
CA THR A 291 -12.47 -9.80 -12.76
C THR A 291 -13.09 -10.08 -14.14
N ALA A 292 -12.29 -10.04 -15.20
CA ALA A 292 -12.74 -10.37 -16.56
C ALA A 292 -13.23 -11.82 -16.67
N MET A 293 -12.53 -12.79 -16.08
CA MET A 293 -12.98 -14.19 -16.06
C MET A 293 -14.27 -14.37 -15.25
N VAL A 294 -14.39 -13.71 -14.09
CA VAL A 294 -15.59 -13.79 -13.26
C VAL A 294 -16.79 -13.14 -13.94
N SER A 295 -16.58 -12.05 -14.70
CA SER A 295 -17.66 -11.37 -15.44
C SER A 295 -18.30 -12.20 -16.57
N MET A 296 -17.68 -13.33 -16.93
CA MET A 296 -18.28 -14.30 -17.88
C MET A 296 -19.41 -15.13 -17.25
N PHE A 297 -19.60 -15.05 -15.93
CA PHE A 297 -20.62 -15.78 -15.19
C PHE A 297 -21.84 -14.90 -14.88
N SER A 298 -22.83 -15.45 -14.19
CA SER A 298 -24.05 -14.72 -13.86
C SER A 298 -23.79 -13.50 -12.95
N PRO A 299 -24.65 -12.46 -13.00
CA PRO A 299 -24.52 -11.29 -12.12
C PRO A 299 -24.43 -11.65 -10.64
N ALA A 300 -25.13 -12.70 -10.19
CA ALA A 300 -25.07 -13.16 -8.81
C ALA A 300 -23.67 -13.68 -8.42
N VAL A 301 -22.96 -14.35 -9.32
CA VAL A 301 -21.57 -14.81 -9.12
C VAL A 301 -20.62 -13.61 -9.04
N VAL A 302 -20.80 -12.62 -9.92
CA VAL A 302 -20.00 -11.39 -9.91
C VAL A 302 -20.19 -10.62 -8.59
N ALA A 303 -21.45 -10.49 -8.14
CA ALA A 303 -21.78 -9.86 -6.87
C ALA A 303 -21.17 -10.61 -5.68
N ALA A 304 -21.27 -11.95 -5.67
CA ALA A 304 -20.68 -12.80 -4.64
C ALA A 304 -19.15 -12.67 -4.60
N TYR A 305 -18.49 -12.64 -5.75
CA TYR A 305 -17.05 -12.41 -5.88
C TYR A 305 -16.63 -11.04 -5.29
N GLY A 306 -17.32 -9.97 -5.68
CA GLY A 306 -17.03 -8.63 -5.20
C GLY A 306 -17.20 -8.50 -3.69
N LEU A 307 -18.30 -9.05 -3.15
CA LEU A 307 -18.61 -9.01 -1.73
C LEU A 307 -17.58 -9.78 -0.90
N THR A 308 -17.28 -11.02 -1.29
CA THR A 308 -16.31 -11.86 -0.57
C THR A 308 -14.89 -11.29 -0.63
N ASN A 309 -14.51 -10.63 -1.73
CA ASN A 309 -13.24 -9.94 -1.80
C ASN A 309 -13.15 -8.73 -0.86
N ARG A 310 -14.25 -8.01 -0.59
CA ARG A 310 -14.28 -6.95 0.43
C ARG A 310 -14.02 -7.53 1.83
N ILE A 311 -14.66 -8.65 2.17
CA ILE A 311 -14.40 -9.37 3.42
C ILE A 311 -12.94 -9.83 3.47
N GLY A 312 -12.44 -10.41 2.38
CA GLY A 312 -11.04 -10.83 2.24
C GLY A 312 -10.03 -9.71 2.46
N THR A 313 -10.35 -8.48 2.02
CA THR A 313 -9.49 -7.31 2.27
C THR A 313 -9.31 -7.03 3.76
N ILE A 314 -10.37 -7.16 4.57
CA ILE A 314 -10.27 -6.96 6.04
C ILE A 314 -9.36 -8.02 6.66
N VAL A 315 -9.52 -9.29 6.24
CA VAL A 315 -8.68 -10.41 6.70
C VAL A 315 -7.22 -10.25 6.25
N PHE A 316 -6.97 -9.60 5.13
CA PHE A 316 -5.64 -9.35 4.59
C PHE A 316 -4.84 -8.28 5.35
N LEU A 317 -5.49 -7.34 6.03
CA LEU A 317 -4.81 -6.22 6.71
C LEU A 317 -3.76 -6.66 7.75
N PRO A 318 -4.03 -7.61 8.67
CA PRO A 318 -3.03 -8.13 9.59
C PRO A 318 -1.82 -8.75 8.87
N SER A 319 -2.06 -9.47 7.75
CA SER A 319 -1.00 -10.08 6.95
C SER A 319 -0.07 -9.04 6.34
N MET A 320 -0.65 -7.96 5.82
CA MET A 320 0.11 -6.84 5.26
C MET A 320 0.90 -6.10 6.34
N GLY A 321 0.33 -5.89 7.52
CA GLY A 321 1.02 -5.29 8.67
C GLY A 321 2.21 -6.12 9.11
N LEU A 322 2.02 -7.42 9.31
CA LEU A 322 3.09 -8.34 9.71
C LEU A 322 4.16 -8.53 8.62
N GLY A 323 3.77 -8.61 7.35
CA GLY A 323 4.69 -8.67 6.23
C GLY A 323 5.61 -7.45 6.16
N ARG A 324 5.06 -6.24 6.37
CA ARG A 324 5.84 -4.99 6.44
C ARG A 324 6.72 -4.92 7.69
N ALA A 325 6.24 -5.39 8.84
CA ALA A 325 7.04 -5.49 10.07
C ALA A 325 8.21 -6.46 9.87
N THR A 326 7.97 -7.61 9.23
CA THR A 326 9.00 -8.58 8.88
C THR A 326 10.06 -7.99 7.95
N ASN A 327 9.65 -7.19 6.96
CA ASN A 327 10.57 -6.45 6.09
C ASN A 327 11.55 -5.59 6.92
N THR A 328 11.05 -4.77 7.83
CA THR A 328 11.87 -3.92 8.70
C THR A 328 12.78 -4.76 9.62
N MET A 329 12.22 -5.79 10.26
CA MET A 329 13.00 -6.65 11.17
C MET A 329 14.10 -7.41 10.46
N VAL A 330 13.83 -7.97 9.29
CA VAL A 330 14.83 -8.68 8.48
C VAL A 330 15.90 -7.71 8.00
N GLY A 331 15.51 -6.55 7.46
CA GLY A 331 16.44 -5.53 7.00
C GLY A 331 17.39 -5.07 8.09
N GLN A 332 16.87 -4.70 9.26
CA GLN A 332 17.72 -4.26 10.39
C GLN A 332 18.60 -5.38 10.93
N ASN A 333 18.09 -6.61 11.04
CA ASN A 333 18.93 -7.72 11.53
C ASN A 333 20.01 -8.13 10.54
N LEU A 334 19.75 -8.05 9.23
CA LEU A 334 20.80 -8.29 8.22
C LEU A 334 21.84 -7.16 8.22
N GLY A 335 21.41 -5.91 8.33
CA GLY A 335 22.33 -4.78 8.49
C GLY A 335 23.18 -4.86 9.76
N ALA A 336 22.65 -5.46 10.83
CA ALA A 336 23.38 -5.74 12.06
C ALA A 336 24.19 -7.06 12.01
N GLU A 337 24.36 -7.69 10.87
CA GLU A 337 25.05 -8.98 10.66
C GLU A 337 24.48 -10.14 11.51
N LYS A 338 23.14 -10.13 11.73
CA LYS A 338 22.43 -11.14 12.54
C LYS A 338 21.44 -11.97 11.67
N PRO A 339 21.90 -12.70 10.63
CA PRO A 339 21.01 -13.41 9.70
C PRO A 339 20.17 -14.49 10.38
N ASP A 340 20.68 -15.18 11.39
CA ASP A 340 19.91 -16.19 12.12
C ASP A 340 18.79 -15.58 12.95
N ARG A 341 18.97 -14.34 13.40
CA ARG A 341 17.92 -13.59 14.09
C ARG A 341 16.86 -13.11 13.10
N ALA A 342 17.25 -12.67 11.91
CA ALA A 342 16.33 -12.33 10.81
C ALA A 342 15.47 -13.53 10.43
N GLU A 343 16.05 -14.72 10.31
CA GLU A 343 15.34 -15.98 10.05
C GLU A 343 14.32 -16.29 11.16
N ARG A 344 14.77 -16.27 12.43
CA ARG A 344 13.89 -16.51 13.57
C ARG A 344 12.75 -15.50 13.63
N ALA A 345 12.99 -14.21 13.32
CA ALA A 345 11.97 -13.19 13.27
C ALA A 345 10.88 -13.53 12.22
N THR A 346 11.29 -13.99 11.04
CA THR A 346 10.37 -14.41 9.98
C THR A 346 9.51 -15.60 10.40
N TRP A 347 10.09 -16.59 11.06
CA TRP A 347 9.33 -17.75 11.58
C TRP A 347 8.38 -17.37 12.72
N VAL A 348 8.77 -16.43 13.59
CA VAL A 348 7.86 -15.90 14.63
C VAL A 348 6.69 -15.18 13.99
N ALA A 349 6.94 -14.31 13.00
CA ALA A 349 5.88 -13.63 12.24
C ALA A 349 4.93 -14.62 11.57
N SER A 350 5.49 -15.66 10.94
CA SER A 350 4.69 -16.71 10.29
C SER A 350 3.79 -17.45 11.28
N LYS A 351 4.29 -17.78 12.47
CA LYS A 351 3.48 -18.44 13.51
C LYS A 351 2.37 -17.54 14.04
N VAL A 352 2.66 -16.24 14.24
CA VAL A 352 1.68 -15.27 14.69
C VAL A 352 0.56 -15.11 13.65
N ILE A 353 0.92 -14.91 12.38
CA ILE A 353 -0.11 -14.70 11.35
C ILE A 353 -0.93 -15.96 11.11
N VAL A 354 -0.33 -17.14 11.14
CA VAL A 354 -1.06 -18.41 11.05
C VAL A 354 -2.06 -18.52 12.18
N GLY A 355 -1.66 -18.21 13.42
CA GLY A 355 -2.57 -18.24 14.58
C GLY A 355 -3.76 -17.29 14.41
N VAL A 356 -3.51 -16.04 14.00
CA VAL A 356 -4.55 -15.03 13.78
C VAL A 356 -5.48 -15.44 12.64
N LEU A 357 -4.92 -15.85 11.48
CA LEU A 357 -5.71 -16.15 10.30
C LEU A 357 -6.39 -17.52 10.36
N LEU A 358 -5.86 -18.46 11.14
CA LEU A 358 -6.55 -19.72 11.42
C LEU A 358 -7.82 -19.47 12.21
N VAL A 359 -7.79 -18.61 13.24
CA VAL A 359 -8.99 -18.21 13.98
C VAL A 359 -9.99 -17.52 13.05
N ALA A 360 -9.54 -16.53 12.26
CA ALA A 360 -10.40 -15.87 11.28
C ALA A 360 -10.98 -16.85 10.25
N GLY A 361 -10.17 -17.81 9.78
CA GLY A 361 -10.59 -18.87 8.87
C GLY A 361 -11.63 -19.79 9.47
N ILE A 362 -11.44 -20.24 10.71
CA ILE A 362 -12.43 -21.07 11.39
C ILE A 362 -13.77 -20.31 11.53
N VAL A 363 -13.73 -19.04 11.93
CA VAL A 363 -14.93 -18.20 12.04
C VAL A 363 -15.61 -18.02 10.68
N ALA A 364 -14.85 -17.73 9.62
CA ALA A 364 -15.36 -17.58 8.27
C ALA A 364 -15.93 -18.90 7.69
N PHE A 365 -15.33 -20.04 8.02
CA PHE A 365 -15.77 -21.35 7.57
C PHE A 365 -17.06 -21.81 8.27
N VAL A 366 -17.16 -21.58 9.59
CA VAL A 366 -18.30 -22.04 10.40
C VAL A 366 -19.49 -21.09 10.27
N PHE A 367 -19.27 -19.79 10.11
CA PHE A 367 -20.30 -18.76 10.06
C PHE A 367 -20.30 -17.95 8.75
N PRO A 368 -20.25 -18.58 7.56
CA PRO A 368 -20.13 -17.84 6.30
C PRO A 368 -21.39 -17.00 6.00
N GLU A 369 -22.59 -17.59 6.17
CA GLU A 369 -23.84 -16.89 5.89
C GLU A 369 -24.10 -15.67 6.79
N PRO A 370 -23.94 -15.74 8.12
CA PRO A 370 -24.04 -14.57 8.99
C PRO A 370 -23.06 -13.46 8.61
N ILE A 371 -21.80 -13.79 8.28
CA ILE A 371 -20.78 -12.81 7.91
C ILE A 371 -21.13 -12.12 6.60
N VAL A 372 -21.51 -12.89 5.58
CA VAL A 372 -21.91 -12.37 4.28
C VAL A 372 -23.22 -11.58 4.38
N GLY A 373 -24.17 -12.07 5.18
CA GLY A 373 -25.49 -11.49 5.39
C GLY A 373 -25.46 -10.06 5.96
N VAL A 374 -24.41 -9.69 6.72
CA VAL A 374 -24.24 -8.31 7.20
C VAL A 374 -24.18 -7.30 6.05
N PHE A 375 -23.72 -7.72 4.88
CA PHE A 375 -23.50 -6.85 3.71
C PHE A 375 -24.63 -6.93 2.66
N LEU A 376 -25.58 -7.85 2.84
CA LEU A 376 -26.69 -8.06 1.91
C LEU A 376 -27.98 -7.55 2.53
N GLY A 377 -28.76 -6.80 1.75
CA GLY A 377 -30.14 -6.48 2.11
C GLY A 377 -30.96 -7.76 2.21
N THR A 378 -31.85 -7.85 3.19
CA THR A 378 -32.69 -9.03 3.45
C THR A 378 -33.97 -9.04 2.61
N GLY A 379 -34.39 -10.20 2.09
CA GLY A 379 -35.76 -10.45 1.65
C GLY A 379 -36.02 -10.56 0.15
N THR A 380 -34.99 -10.54 -0.70
CA THR A 380 -35.17 -10.81 -2.13
C THR A 380 -34.60 -12.18 -2.51
N GLU A 381 -35.20 -12.85 -3.50
CA GLU A 381 -34.73 -14.13 -4.02
C GLU A 381 -33.29 -14.00 -4.62
N GLU A 382 -33.00 -12.87 -5.27
CA GLU A 382 -31.67 -12.56 -5.78
C GLU A 382 -30.61 -12.49 -4.67
N ALA A 383 -30.94 -11.84 -3.53
CA ALA A 383 -30.04 -11.76 -2.39
C ALA A 383 -29.73 -13.14 -1.81
N ALA A 384 -30.70 -14.05 -1.79
CA ALA A 384 -30.49 -15.43 -1.32
C ALA A 384 -29.52 -16.20 -2.23
N VAL A 385 -29.60 -16.01 -3.54
CA VAL A 385 -28.68 -16.65 -4.50
C VAL A 385 -27.27 -16.11 -4.34
N VAL A 386 -27.11 -14.78 -4.21
CA VAL A 386 -25.81 -14.14 -3.96
C VAL A 386 -25.22 -14.62 -2.63
N LEU A 387 -26.04 -14.74 -1.58
CA LEU A 387 -25.64 -15.24 -0.27
C LEU A 387 -25.05 -16.65 -0.36
N ALA A 388 -25.71 -17.55 -1.08
CA ALA A 388 -25.27 -18.93 -1.25
C ALA A 388 -23.89 -19.02 -1.97
N PHE A 389 -23.71 -18.27 -3.06
CA PHE A 389 -22.43 -18.23 -3.77
C PHE A 389 -21.33 -17.58 -2.91
N ALA A 390 -21.62 -16.47 -2.23
CA ALA A 390 -20.66 -15.76 -1.42
C ALA A 390 -20.26 -16.55 -0.15
N ALA A 391 -21.21 -17.24 0.49
CA ALA A 391 -20.93 -18.11 1.62
C ALA A 391 -20.01 -19.28 1.20
N THR A 392 -20.31 -19.93 0.08
CA THR A 392 -19.45 -21.00 -0.45
C THR A 392 -18.05 -20.46 -0.79
N TYR A 393 -17.96 -19.29 -1.41
CA TYR A 393 -16.67 -18.67 -1.70
C TYR A 393 -15.89 -18.35 -0.43
N LEU A 394 -16.55 -17.78 0.58
CA LEU A 394 -15.92 -17.46 1.86
C LEU A 394 -15.39 -18.71 2.55
N GLN A 395 -16.12 -19.85 2.51
CA GLN A 395 -15.66 -21.13 3.06
C GLN A 395 -14.41 -21.64 2.35
N VAL A 396 -14.36 -21.58 1.03
CA VAL A 396 -13.17 -21.98 0.27
C VAL A 396 -11.98 -21.07 0.61
N ARG A 397 -12.21 -19.76 0.66
CA ARG A 397 -11.17 -18.79 1.05
C ARG A 397 -10.67 -18.96 2.48
N ALA A 398 -11.54 -19.36 3.39
CA ALA A 398 -11.16 -19.59 4.80
C ALA A 398 -9.98 -20.57 4.93
N VAL A 399 -9.90 -21.57 4.04
CA VAL A 399 -8.80 -22.55 4.01
C VAL A 399 -7.48 -21.93 3.57
N GLU A 400 -7.51 -20.94 2.67
CA GLU A 400 -6.30 -20.29 2.15
C GLU A 400 -5.72 -19.21 3.07
N PHE A 401 -6.51 -18.62 4.00
CA PHE A 401 -6.12 -17.45 4.77
C PHE A 401 -4.76 -17.61 5.45
N ALA A 402 -4.51 -18.74 6.09
CA ALA A 402 -3.22 -18.99 6.74
C ALA A 402 -2.05 -19.00 5.73
N PHE A 403 -2.24 -19.58 4.55
CA PHE A 403 -1.23 -19.62 3.49
C PHE A 403 -0.97 -18.23 2.91
N MET A 404 -2.03 -17.45 2.67
CA MET A 404 -1.95 -16.06 2.25
C MET A 404 -1.14 -15.23 3.26
N GLY A 405 -1.37 -15.42 4.57
CA GLY A 405 -0.63 -14.74 5.62
C GLY A 405 0.85 -15.10 5.62
N VAL A 406 1.18 -16.38 5.54
CA VAL A 406 2.57 -16.86 5.46
C VAL A 406 3.23 -16.31 4.19
N PHE A 407 2.55 -16.33 3.06
CA PHE A 407 3.06 -15.76 1.80
C PHE A 407 3.46 -14.30 1.96
N GLN A 408 2.63 -13.46 2.57
CA GLN A 408 2.93 -12.04 2.81
C GLN A 408 4.12 -11.83 3.75
N VAL A 409 4.27 -12.66 4.77
CA VAL A 409 5.43 -12.62 5.68
C VAL A 409 6.71 -13.00 4.94
N MET A 410 6.69 -14.05 4.12
CA MET A 410 7.84 -14.48 3.31
C MET A 410 8.23 -13.41 2.28
N LEU A 411 7.27 -12.80 1.58
CA LEU A 411 7.53 -11.66 0.70
C LEU A 411 8.16 -10.49 1.47
N GLY A 412 7.68 -10.23 2.69
CA GLY A 412 8.27 -9.22 3.57
C GLY A 412 9.72 -9.52 3.91
N ALA A 413 10.04 -10.77 4.21
CA ALA A 413 11.41 -11.21 4.50
C ALA A 413 12.34 -11.05 3.27
N PHE A 414 11.93 -11.50 2.09
CA PHE A 414 12.72 -11.33 0.87
C PHE A 414 12.94 -9.86 0.52
N ARG A 415 11.93 -9.01 0.67
CA ARG A 415 12.06 -7.56 0.44
C ARG A 415 13.01 -6.93 1.47
N GLY A 416 12.89 -7.27 2.77
CA GLY A 416 13.77 -6.78 3.83
C GLY A 416 15.23 -7.16 3.62
N ALA A 417 15.47 -8.33 3.05
CA ALA A 417 16.81 -8.78 2.62
C ALA A 417 17.29 -8.07 1.34
N GLY A 418 16.48 -7.22 0.69
CA GLY A 418 16.82 -6.62 -0.59
C GLY A 418 16.65 -7.56 -1.79
N ASN A 419 16.15 -8.76 -1.57
CA ASN A 419 15.93 -9.75 -2.64
C ASN A 419 14.54 -9.54 -3.30
N THR A 420 14.31 -8.32 -3.79
CA THR A 420 13.03 -7.89 -4.38
C THR A 420 12.69 -8.63 -5.67
N ARG A 421 13.70 -9.10 -6.42
CA ARG A 421 13.49 -9.93 -7.61
C ARG A 421 12.86 -11.27 -7.26
N THR A 422 13.31 -11.92 -6.18
CA THR A 422 12.71 -13.16 -5.70
C THR A 422 11.27 -12.93 -5.24
N ALA A 423 10.99 -11.85 -4.51
CA ALA A 423 9.62 -11.50 -4.11
C ALA A 423 8.71 -11.32 -5.33
N MET A 424 9.17 -10.59 -6.36
CA MET A 424 8.46 -10.44 -7.63
C MET A 424 8.19 -11.79 -8.32
N VAL A 425 9.21 -12.64 -8.45
CA VAL A 425 9.07 -13.96 -9.10
C VAL A 425 8.07 -14.84 -8.36
N LEU A 426 8.12 -14.87 -7.03
CA LEU A 426 7.16 -15.63 -6.20
C LEU A 426 5.74 -15.12 -6.37
N SER A 427 5.54 -13.81 -6.42
CA SER A 427 4.23 -13.18 -6.64
C SER A 427 3.68 -13.50 -8.05
N VAL A 428 4.54 -13.47 -9.07
CA VAL A 428 4.17 -13.85 -10.44
C VAL A 428 3.83 -15.34 -10.51
N ILE A 429 4.59 -16.23 -9.88
CA ILE A 429 4.30 -17.66 -9.82
C ILE A 429 2.93 -17.90 -9.18
N ALA A 430 2.68 -17.31 -8.00
CA ALA A 430 1.42 -17.52 -7.28
C ALA A 430 0.20 -17.05 -8.09
N LEU A 431 0.30 -15.90 -8.76
CA LEU A 431 -0.81 -15.31 -9.48
C LEU A 431 -0.93 -15.79 -10.91
N TRP A 432 0.15 -15.71 -11.69
CA TRP A 432 0.11 -15.94 -13.15
C TRP A 432 0.36 -17.38 -13.57
N LEU A 433 1.06 -18.18 -12.76
CA LEU A 433 1.24 -19.63 -13.01
C LEU A 433 0.32 -20.48 -12.12
N GLY A 434 -0.07 -19.98 -10.96
CA GLY A 434 -1.01 -20.63 -10.05
C GLY A 434 -2.46 -20.21 -10.32
N ARG A 435 -2.86 -19.06 -9.76
CA ARG A 435 -4.27 -18.63 -9.71
C ARG A 435 -4.93 -18.50 -11.08
N VAL A 436 -4.39 -17.69 -11.98
CA VAL A 436 -5.03 -17.37 -13.28
C VAL A 436 -5.24 -18.60 -14.14
N PRO A 437 -4.24 -19.48 -14.38
CA PRO A 437 -4.45 -20.68 -15.19
C PRO A 437 -5.39 -21.67 -14.53
N LEU A 438 -5.31 -21.84 -13.20
CA LEU A 438 -6.21 -22.76 -12.50
C LEU A 438 -7.67 -22.31 -12.57
N VAL A 439 -7.94 -21.01 -12.41
CA VAL A 439 -9.28 -20.48 -12.58
C VAL A 439 -9.75 -20.68 -14.02
N TYR A 440 -8.92 -20.39 -15.01
CA TYR A 440 -9.27 -20.60 -16.42
C TYR A 440 -9.63 -22.06 -16.69
N LEU A 441 -8.78 -23.01 -16.31
CA LEU A 441 -8.98 -24.45 -16.56
C LEU A 441 -10.16 -25.03 -15.77
N LEU A 442 -10.35 -24.61 -14.52
CA LEU A 442 -11.39 -25.20 -13.66
C LEU A 442 -12.76 -24.57 -13.86
N ALA A 443 -12.83 -23.29 -14.25
CA ALA A 443 -14.07 -22.55 -14.33
C ALA A 443 -14.50 -22.19 -15.76
N VAL A 444 -13.56 -21.93 -16.69
CA VAL A 444 -13.86 -21.37 -18.02
C VAL A 444 -13.75 -22.42 -19.09
N ASP A 445 -12.58 -23.02 -19.32
CA ASP A 445 -12.34 -23.98 -20.39
C ASP A 445 -11.28 -25.04 -19.97
N PRO A 446 -11.62 -26.34 -19.84
CA PRO A 446 -12.93 -26.97 -20.07
C PRO A 446 -14.00 -26.72 -18.99
N GLY A 447 -13.73 -25.95 -17.94
CA GLY A 447 -14.72 -25.52 -16.95
C GLY A 447 -15.32 -26.63 -16.08
N VAL A 448 -14.52 -27.63 -15.74
CA VAL A 448 -14.98 -28.90 -15.08
C VAL A 448 -15.74 -28.62 -13.76
N LEU A 449 -15.42 -27.56 -13.06
CA LEU A 449 -16.02 -27.21 -11.78
C LEU A 449 -16.97 -25.99 -11.88
N GLY A 450 -17.06 -25.34 -13.04
CA GLY A 450 -17.87 -24.14 -13.21
C GLY A 450 -17.55 -23.04 -12.18
N VAL A 451 -18.57 -22.47 -11.53
CA VAL A 451 -18.39 -21.41 -10.51
C VAL A 451 -17.45 -21.83 -9.38
N LEU A 452 -17.55 -23.07 -8.91
CA LEU A 452 -16.65 -23.57 -7.86
C LEU A 452 -15.18 -23.54 -8.29
N GLY A 453 -14.92 -23.69 -9.61
CA GLY A 453 -13.58 -23.58 -10.18
C GLY A 453 -12.94 -22.21 -10.00
N ILE A 454 -13.73 -21.13 -9.96
CA ILE A 454 -13.23 -19.78 -9.64
C ILE A 454 -12.71 -19.78 -8.21
N TRP A 455 -13.51 -20.27 -7.26
CA TRP A 455 -13.17 -20.24 -5.83
C TRP A 455 -11.95 -21.09 -5.50
N VAL A 456 -11.94 -22.32 -6.02
CA VAL A 456 -10.83 -23.27 -5.82
C VAL A 456 -9.55 -22.79 -6.49
N GLY A 457 -9.63 -22.30 -7.73
CA GLY A 457 -8.45 -21.77 -8.43
C GLY A 457 -7.85 -20.54 -7.75
N PHE A 458 -8.71 -19.68 -7.18
CA PHE A 458 -8.26 -18.53 -6.40
C PHE A 458 -7.49 -18.99 -5.15
N ALA A 459 -8.07 -19.88 -4.36
CA ALA A 459 -7.45 -20.39 -3.13
C ALA A 459 -6.18 -21.19 -3.42
N ALA A 460 -6.18 -22.01 -4.47
CA ALA A 460 -5.00 -22.79 -4.85
C ALA A 460 -3.79 -21.92 -5.21
N GLY A 461 -4.02 -20.73 -5.81
CA GLY A 461 -2.94 -19.77 -6.09
C GLY A 461 -2.24 -19.29 -4.83
N ASP A 462 -2.98 -18.94 -3.78
CA ASP A 462 -2.41 -18.47 -2.51
C ASP A 462 -1.73 -19.61 -1.73
N VAL A 463 -2.32 -20.80 -1.76
CA VAL A 463 -1.71 -22.02 -1.17
C VAL A 463 -0.38 -22.34 -1.87
N LEU A 464 -0.36 -22.36 -3.21
CA LEU A 464 0.85 -22.57 -3.99
C LEU A 464 1.90 -21.52 -3.70
N GLY A 465 1.50 -20.23 -3.70
CA GLY A 465 2.38 -19.12 -3.36
C GLY A 465 3.02 -19.26 -1.98
N GLY A 466 2.21 -19.58 -0.96
CA GLY A 466 2.68 -19.81 0.39
C GLY A 466 3.68 -20.96 0.50
N ILE A 467 3.38 -22.10 -0.12
CA ILE A 467 4.26 -23.28 -0.11
C ILE A 467 5.58 -22.98 -0.83
N VAL A 468 5.52 -22.43 -2.04
CA VAL A 468 6.73 -22.13 -2.83
C VAL A 468 7.59 -21.09 -2.13
N ALA A 469 6.98 -20.06 -1.53
CA ALA A 469 7.71 -19.03 -0.79
C ALA A 469 8.44 -19.61 0.44
N VAL A 470 7.80 -20.50 1.22
CA VAL A 470 8.44 -21.19 2.35
C VAL A 470 9.60 -22.07 1.87
N LEU A 471 9.37 -22.89 0.83
CA LEU A 471 10.43 -23.75 0.27
C LEU A 471 11.62 -22.95 -0.27
N TRP A 472 11.37 -21.76 -0.84
CA TRP A 472 12.44 -20.89 -1.31
C TRP A 472 13.17 -20.21 -0.15
N PHE A 473 12.44 -19.80 0.87
CA PHE A 473 13.00 -19.18 2.07
C PHE A 473 13.96 -20.10 2.81
N THR A 474 13.62 -21.39 2.92
CA THR A 474 14.48 -22.40 3.60
C THR A 474 15.80 -22.66 2.89
N ARG A 475 15.97 -22.24 1.62
CA ARG A 475 17.26 -22.35 0.91
C ARG A 475 18.32 -21.39 1.45
N GLY A 476 17.94 -20.36 2.19
CA GLY A 476 18.87 -19.43 2.85
C GLY A 476 19.59 -18.44 1.91
N THR A 477 19.27 -18.39 0.61
CA THR A 477 19.92 -17.53 -0.40
C THR A 477 19.66 -16.04 -0.22
N TRP A 478 18.86 -15.66 0.78
CA TRP A 478 18.46 -14.29 1.08
C TRP A 478 19.25 -13.69 2.26
N LYS A 479 20.14 -14.46 2.91
CA LYS A 479 20.79 -14.09 4.18
C LYS A 479 21.91 -13.06 4.05
N GLU A 480 22.03 -12.37 2.94
CA GLU A 480 23.06 -11.35 2.68
C GLU A 480 22.45 -9.94 2.68
N ALA A 481 23.10 -8.97 3.29
CA ALA A 481 22.71 -7.56 3.21
C ALA A 481 23.07 -6.98 1.82
N VAL A 482 22.30 -5.99 1.36
CA VAL A 482 22.57 -5.29 0.08
C VAL A 482 23.52 -4.10 0.27
N ILE A 483 23.68 -3.65 1.52
CA ILE A 483 24.61 -2.58 1.86
C ILE A 483 26.04 -3.12 1.91
N GLU A 484 27.00 -2.37 1.37
CA GLU A 484 28.41 -2.64 1.57
C GLU A 484 28.80 -2.25 3.00
N GLU A 485 29.67 -3.03 3.65
CA GLU A 485 30.26 -2.67 4.93
C GLU A 485 30.96 -1.31 4.81
N THR A 486 30.36 -0.27 5.35
CA THR A 486 31.05 0.98 5.59
C THR A 486 31.82 0.83 6.91
N GLY A 487 33.00 0.25 6.84
CA GLY A 487 33.96 0.35 7.95
C GLY A 487 34.21 1.84 8.27
N PRO A 488 34.49 2.18 9.54
CA PRO A 488 34.62 3.58 9.99
C PRO A 488 35.76 4.37 9.34
N ASP A 489 36.48 3.85 8.34
CA ASP A 489 37.49 4.54 7.56
C ASP A 489 37.80 3.78 6.25
N SER A 490 36.90 3.81 5.28
CA SER A 490 37.32 3.61 3.89
C SER A 490 37.75 4.97 3.33
N GLY A 491 38.98 5.35 3.64
CA GLY A 491 39.69 6.36 2.86
C GLY A 491 39.72 5.98 1.37
N PRO A 492 39.96 6.93 0.44
CA PRO A 492 40.00 6.65 -0.97
C PRO A 492 40.91 5.45 -1.25
N PRO A 493 40.58 4.58 -2.23
CA PRO A 493 41.42 3.44 -2.58
C PRO A 493 42.87 3.92 -2.78
N ALA A 494 43.79 3.27 -2.09
CA ALA A 494 45.22 3.56 -2.25
C ALA A 494 45.56 3.44 -3.74
N GLU A 495 46.11 4.50 -4.32
CA GLU A 495 46.70 4.45 -5.66
C GLU A 495 47.65 3.28 -5.75
N PRO A 496 47.62 2.49 -6.84
CA PRO A 496 48.58 1.41 -7.00
C PRO A 496 50.01 1.98 -6.94
N ALA A 497 50.80 1.46 -5.99
CA ALA A 497 52.18 1.86 -5.85
C ALA A 497 52.90 1.65 -7.19
N GLU A 498 53.41 2.76 -7.78
CA GLU A 498 54.29 2.69 -8.93
C GLU A 498 55.44 1.77 -8.57
N ALA A 499 55.65 0.76 -9.42
CA ALA A 499 56.78 -0.12 -9.32
C ALA A 499 58.04 0.71 -9.51
N VAL A 500 58.84 0.88 -8.46
CA VAL A 500 60.18 1.46 -8.56
C VAL A 500 61.03 0.41 -9.27
N GLU A 501 61.32 0.66 -10.57
CA GLU A 501 62.36 -0.01 -11.28
C GLU A 501 63.70 0.38 -10.60
N THR A 502 64.31 -0.59 -10.00
CA THR A 502 65.73 -0.49 -9.57
C THR A 502 66.60 -1.00 -10.68
N ASP A 503 67.44 -0.09 -11.24
CA ASP A 503 68.62 -0.41 -12.05
C ASP A 503 69.64 -1.27 -11.32
#